data_c7897db5beff263ef0853a799084c01e
#
_entry.id   c7897db5beff263ef0853a799084c01e
#
_cell.length_a   1.000
_cell.length_b   1.000
_cell.length_c   1.000
_cell.angle_alpha   90.00
_cell.angle_beta   90.00
_cell.angle_gamma   90.00
#
_symmetry.space_group_name_H-M   'P 1'
#
loop_
_entity.id
_entity.type
_entity.pdbx_description
1 polymer ?
#
loop_
_entity_poly.entity_id
_entity_poly.type
_entity_poly.pdbx_seq_one_letter_code
_entity_poly.pdbx_strand_id
1 'polypeptide(L)'
;MTSGELKRAKRAVRRRVLAARDATDPADRQRAGAAVAERVLALPEVVAATTVLAFSSFGSELSTLPLIDALVGRGVVVGLPVIVDGDLVGRSWRPGEPTTETWFGAHEPVGGDVIDPSAIDVIVTPAVAVDPAGRRVGYGGGFYDRFLPRTRADAFRVAVVLPEQLVREELPAGAFDLRVHAIVTPDEVIRCAP
;
A
#
# COMPACT_ATOMS: atom_id res chain seq x y z
N MET A 1 -18.69 10.14 -15.96
CA MET A 1 -17.69 11.12 -15.45
C MET A 1 -16.56 11.22 -16.47
N THR A 2 -16.22 12.42 -16.93
CA THR A 2 -15.10 12.65 -17.82
C THR A 2 -13.74 12.46 -17.10
N SER A 3 -12.66 12.25 -17.85
CA SER A 3 -11.30 12.13 -17.28
C SER A 3 -10.90 13.35 -16.43
N GLY A 4 -11.30 14.54 -16.85
CA GLY A 4 -11.05 15.78 -16.11
C GLY A 4 -11.83 15.88 -14.79
N GLU A 5 -13.08 15.46 -14.80
CA GLU A 5 -13.92 15.39 -13.58
C GLU A 5 -13.38 14.38 -12.58
N LEU A 6 -12.97 13.19 -13.06
CA LEU A 6 -12.36 12.16 -12.24
C LEU A 6 -11.09 12.67 -11.55
N LYS A 7 -10.21 13.33 -12.31
CA LYS A 7 -8.96 13.92 -11.75
C LYS A 7 -9.26 14.98 -10.68
N ARG A 8 -10.26 15.84 -10.91
CA ARG A 8 -10.67 16.86 -9.91
C ARG A 8 -11.25 16.22 -8.65
N ALA A 9 -12.13 15.21 -8.81
CA ALA A 9 -12.73 14.48 -7.70
C ALA A 9 -11.65 13.77 -6.85
N LYS A 10 -10.74 13.02 -7.48
CA LYS A 10 -9.62 12.38 -6.76
C LYS A 10 -8.71 13.40 -6.05
N ARG A 11 -8.49 14.59 -6.64
CA ARG A 11 -7.69 15.66 -5.99
C ARG A 11 -8.40 16.21 -4.74
N ALA A 12 -9.71 16.39 -4.79
CA ALA A 12 -10.49 16.86 -3.63
C ALA A 12 -10.43 15.86 -2.48
N VAL A 13 -10.59 14.55 -2.77
CA VAL A 13 -10.44 13.47 -1.78
C VAL A 13 -9.04 13.50 -1.14
N ARG A 14 -7.97 13.55 -1.97
CA ARG A 14 -6.60 13.60 -1.43
C ARG A 14 -6.39 14.74 -0.47
N ARG A 15 -6.78 15.96 -0.85
CA ARG A 15 -6.59 17.13 0.00
C ARG A 15 -7.29 17.00 1.35
N ARG A 16 -8.54 16.50 1.36
CA ARG A 16 -9.31 16.31 2.59
C ARG A 16 -8.68 15.24 3.49
N VAL A 17 -8.37 14.07 2.93
CA VAL A 17 -7.91 12.93 3.72
C VAL A 17 -6.47 13.12 4.19
N LEU A 18 -5.59 13.70 3.36
CA LEU A 18 -4.23 14.03 3.79
C LEU A 18 -4.22 15.02 4.95
N ALA A 19 -5.06 16.05 4.91
CA ALA A 19 -5.17 17.00 6.02
C ALA A 19 -5.60 16.32 7.34
N ALA A 20 -6.54 15.36 7.29
CA ALA A 20 -6.96 14.60 8.46
C ALA A 20 -5.83 13.67 8.95
N ARG A 21 -5.17 12.94 8.02
CA ARG A 21 -4.05 12.05 8.33
C ARG A 21 -2.85 12.79 8.92
N ASP A 22 -2.53 13.97 8.40
CA ASP A 22 -1.40 14.79 8.86
C ASP A 22 -1.62 15.31 10.28
N ALA A 23 -2.88 15.42 10.73
CA ALA A 23 -3.24 15.82 12.09
C ALA A 23 -3.09 14.67 13.12
N THR A 24 -2.93 13.42 12.67
CA THR A 24 -2.73 12.26 13.58
C THR A 24 -1.37 12.34 14.26
N ASP A 25 -1.36 12.16 15.58
CA ASP A 25 -0.12 12.17 16.36
C ASP A 25 0.90 11.11 15.89
N PRO A 26 2.20 11.44 15.79
CA PRO A 26 3.22 10.47 15.39
C PRO A 26 3.25 9.19 16.24
N ALA A 27 3.01 9.28 17.55
CA ALA A 27 2.97 8.11 18.43
C ALA A 27 1.75 7.22 18.13
N ASP A 28 0.61 7.83 17.75
CA ASP A 28 -0.58 7.08 17.32
C ASP A 28 -0.32 6.36 15.99
N ARG A 29 0.33 7.01 15.03
CA ARG A 29 0.73 6.37 13.77
C ARG A 29 1.67 5.19 13.97
N GLN A 30 2.60 5.28 14.94
CA GLN A 30 3.50 4.19 15.28
C GLN A 30 2.73 3.01 15.90
N ARG A 31 1.83 3.28 16.86
CA ARG A 31 0.95 2.26 17.46
C ARG A 31 0.05 1.61 16.41
N ALA A 32 -0.51 2.40 15.52
CA ALA A 32 -1.31 1.94 14.40
C ALA A 32 -0.53 0.98 13.48
N GLY A 33 0.74 1.28 13.19
CA GLY A 33 1.60 0.41 12.38
C GLY A 33 1.77 -0.97 12.99
N ALA A 34 2.00 -1.06 14.31
CA ALA A 34 2.12 -2.34 15.01
C ALA A 34 0.79 -3.13 14.98
N ALA A 35 -0.34 -2.48 15.31
CA ALA A 35 -1.65 -3.13 15.32
C ALA A 35 -2.07 -3.62 13.92
N VAL A 36 -1.78 -2.83 12.88
CA VAL A 36 -2.03 -3.22 11.48
C VAL A 36 -1.15 -4.40 11.10
N ALA A 37 0.13 -4.41 11.47
CA ALA A 37 1.03 -5.51 11.18
C ALA A 37 0.51 -6.83 11.75
N GLU A 38 0.06 -6.86 13.01
CA GLU A 38 -0.51 -8.06 13.63
C GLU A 38 -1.71 -8.59 12.84
N ARG A 39 -2.62 -7.71 12.41
CA ARG A 39 -3.82 -8.10 11.65
C ARG A 39 -3.48 -8.61 10.25
N VAL A 40 -2.57 -7.94 9.55
CA VAL A 40 -2.12 -8.36 8.21
C VAL A 40 -1.44 -9.72 8.28
N LEU A 41 -0.57 -9.95 9.28
CA LEU A 41 0.13 -11.21 9.49
C LEU A 41 -0.78 -12.39 9.85
N ALA A 42 -2.02 -12.13 10.29
CA ALA A 42 -3.04 -13.12 10.58
C ALA A 42 -3.93 -13.44 9.36
N LEU A 43 -3.85 -12.71 8.26
CA LEU A 43 -4.61 -12.98 7.05
C LEU A 43 -4.15 -14.32 6.43
N PRO A 44 -5.06 -15.24 6.09
CA PRO A 44 -4.69 -16.54 5.50
C PRO A 44 -3.82 -16.40 4.26
N GLU A 45 -4.09 -15.40 3.40
CA GLU A 45 -3.32 -15.14 2.18
C GLU A 45 -1.88 -14.69 2.51
N VAL A 46 -1.70 -13.96 3.59
CA VAL A 46 -0.37 -13.53 4.06
C VAL A 46 0.37 -14.66 4.76
N VAL A 47 -0.35 -15.50 5.51
CA VAL A 47 0.23 -16.70 6.15
C VAL A 47 0.77 -17.68 5.11
N ALA A 48 0.10 -17.81 3.97
CA ALA A 48 0.49 -18.70 2.88
C ALA A 48 1.52 -18.08 1.91
N ALA A 49 1.78 -16.77 2.01
CA ALA A 49 2.62 -16.06 1.06
C ALA A 49 4.11 -16.42 1.22
N THR A 50 4.79 -16.55 0.11
CA THR A 50 6.25 -16.69 0.01
C THR A 50 6.91 -15.40 -0.45
N THR A 51 6.19 -14.56 -1.20
CA THR A 51 6.68 -13.29 -1.74
C THR A 51 5.64 -12.19 -1.54
N VAL A 52 6.03 -11.13 -0.87
CA VAL A 52 5.18 -9.98 -0.56
C VAL A 52 5.82 -8.71 -1.10
N LEU A 53 5.09 -7.93 -1.90
CA LEU A 53 5.47 -6.56 -2.20
C LEU A 53 4.84 -5.64 -1.14
N ALA A 54 5.67 -5.06 -0.29
CA ALA A 54 5.26 -4.03 0.68
C ALA A 54 5.62 -2.63 0.14
N PHE A 55 5.54 -1.61 0.98
CA PHE A 55 6.05 -0.28 0.68
C PHE A 55 6.73 0.30 1.91
N SER A 56 7.70 1.17 1.69
CA SER A 56 8.30 1.98 2.73
C SER A 56 7.42 3.18 3.01
N SER A 57 6.91 3.28 4.22
CA SER A 57 6.06 4.40 4.65
C SER A 57 6.84 5.71 4.65
N PHE A 58 6.19 6.79 4.23
CA PHE A 58 6.77 8.13 4.27
C PHE A 58 5.76 9.17 4.76
N GLY A 59 6.26 10.32 5.19
CA GLY A 59 5.44 11.42 5.67
C GLY A 59 4.58 11.02 6.87
N SER A 60 3.26 11.18 6.75
CA SER A 60 2.30 10.87 7.80
C SER A 60 1.65 9.49 7.66
N GLU A 61 2.19 8.58 6.86
CA GLU A 61 1.71 7.20 6.78
C GLU A 61 1.95 6.43 8.09
N LEU A 62 1.11 5.43 8.36
CA LEU A 62 1.41 4.46 9.42
C LEU A 62 2.68 3.67 9.03
N SER A 63 3.48 3.28 10.02
CA SER A 63 4.72 2.54 9.74
C SER A 63 4.44 1.12 9.26
N THR A 64 4.98 0.75 8.11
CA THR A 64 4.97 -0.63 7.58
C THR A 64 6.16 -1.45 8.06
N LEU A 65 7.13 -0.84 8.72
CA LEU A 65 8.36 -1.52 9.17
C LEU A 65 8.07 -2.73 10.09
N PRO A 66 7.15 -2.66 11.09
CA PRO A 66 6.83 -3.83 11.91
C PRO A 66 6.31 -5.03 11.10
N LEU A 67 5.53 -4.76 10.05
CA LEU A 67 5.05 -5.79 9.14
C LEU A 67 6.21 -6.40 8.33
N ILE A 68 7.07 -5.57 7.77
CA ILE A 68 8.22 -6.00 6.97
C ILE A 68 9.18 -6.83 7.82
N ASP A 69 9.51 -6.38 9.03
CA ASP A 69 10.38 -7.11 9.97
C ASP A 69 9.83 -8.51 10.27
N ALA A 70 8.54 -8.60 10.55
CA ALA A 70 7.89 -9.87 10.87
C ALA A 70 7.83 -10.81 9.66
N LEU A 71 7.56 -10.32 8.45
CA LEU A 71 7.56 -11.12 7.22
C LEU A 71 8.96 -11.67 6.92
N VAL A 72 9.98 -10.82 6.98
CA VAL A 72 11.38 -11.25 6.81
C VAL A 72 11.79 -12.27 7.88
N GLY A 73 11.38 -12.06 9.14
CA GLY A 73 11.61 -13.01 10.23
C GLY A 73 10.95 -14.39 10.02
N ARG A 74 9.89 -14.45 9.20
CA ARG A 74 9.21 -15.71 8.78
C ARG A 74 9.84 -16.34 7.53
N GLY A 75 10.89 -15.74 6.95
CA GLY A 75 11.52 -16.22 5.72
C GLY A 75 10.79 -15.82 4.43
N VAL A 76 9.82 -14.90 4.50
CA VAL A 76 9.13 -14.38 3.32
C VAL A 76 10.06 -13.44 2.55
N VAL A 77 10.08 -13.54 1.22
CA VAL A 77 10.75 -12.58 0.36
C VAL A 77 9.93 -11.30 0.34
N VAL A 78 10.49 -10.23 0.88
CA VAL A 78 9.83 -8.91 0.88
C VAL A 78 10.45 -8.03 -0.18
N GLY A 79 9.62 -7.48 -1.05
CA GLY A 79 9.99 -6.43 -2.01
C GLY A 79 9.50 -5.07 -1.58
N LEU A 80 10.28 -4.04 -1.91
CA LEU A 80 9.85 -2.65 -1.87
C LEU A 80 9.81 -2.07 -3.29
N PRO A 81 8.93 -1.09 -3.55
CA PRO A 81 8.85 -0.44 -4.83
C PRO A 81 10.07 0.47 -5.07
N VAL A 82 10.57 0.43 -6.30
CA VAL A 82 11.55 1.37 -6.85
C VAL A 82 10.98 1.91 -8.15
N ILE A 83 11.15 3.20 -8.42
CA ILE A 83 10.70 3.79 -9.68
C ILE A 83 11.86 3.80 -10.67
N VAL A 84 11.72 3.02 -11.73
CA VAL A 84 12.69 2.91 -12.83
C VAL A 84 12.01 3.34 -14.12
N ASP A 85 12.54 4.34 -14.80
CA ASP A 85 12.02 4.87 -16.07
C ASP A 85 10.51 5.20 -16.04
N GLY A 86 10.02 5.65 -14.87
CA GLY A 86 8.63 6.04 -14.66
C GLY A 86 7.69 4.87 -14.33
N ASP A 87 8.19 3.64 -14.22
CA ASP A 87 7.43 2.47 -13.82
C ASP A 87 7.87 1.90 -12.47
N LEU A 88 6.93 1.25 -11.78
CA LEU A 88 7.20 0.57 -10.52
C LEU A 88 7.84 -0.81 -10.79
N VAL A 89 8.95 -1.06 -10.11
CA VAL A 89 9.65 -2.35 -10.06
C VAL A 89 9.76 -2.77 -8.59
N GLY A 90 9.41 -4.00 -8.26
CA GLY A 90 9.67 -4.58 -6.94
C GLY A 90 11.13 -5.02 -6.83
N ARG A 91 11.84 -4.58 -5.79
CA ARG A 91 13.18 -5.09 -5.44
C ARG A 91 13.17 -5.72 -4.07
N SER A 92 13.81 -6.88 -3.93
CA SER A 92 13.97 -7.53 -2.63
C SER A 92 14.72 -6.61 -1.68
N TRP A 93 14.25 -6.57 -0.43
CA TRP A 93 14.85 -5.72 0.61
C TRP A 93 14.66 -6.34 1.99
N ARG A 94 15.64 -6.15 2.85
CA ARG A 94 15.61 -6.55 4.26
C ARG A 94 15.94 -5.35 5.15
N PRO A 95 15.37 -5.27 6.35
CA PRO A 95 15.72 -4.25 7.31
C PRO A 95 17.23 -4.17 7.53
N GLY A 96 17.76 -2.93 7.46
CA GLY A 96 19.19 -2.67 7.55
C GLY A 96 19.94 -2.60 6.23
N GLU A 97 19.34 -3.06 5.11
CA GLU A 97 19.95 -2.87 3.79
C GLU A 97 19.83 -1.41 3.32
N PRO A 98 20.79 -0.92 2.50
CA PRO A 98 20.81 0.47 2.07
C PRO A 98 19.57 0.87 1.27
N THR A 99 19.07 2.07 1.57
CA THR A 99 18.03 2.75 0.80
C THR A 99 18.47 4.13 0.37
N THR A 100 17.85 4.68 -0.64
CA THR A 100 17.96 6.09 -1.03
C THR A 100 16.61 6.77 -0.87
N GLU A 101 16.64 8.00 -0.37
CA GLU A 101 15.44 8.81 -0.24
C GLU A 101 15.06 9.43 -1.59
N THR A 102 13.78 9.28 -1.96
CA THR A 102 13.21 9.93 -3.15
C THR A 102 12.91 11.40 -2.87
N TRP A 103 12.69 12.17 -3.91
CA TRP A 103 12.31 13.59 -3.81
C TRP A 103 10.99 13.85 -3.05
N PHE A 104 10.16 12.82 -2.84
CA PHE A 104 8.89 12.90 -2.08
C PHE A 104 8.99 12.23 -0.71
N GLY A 105 10.18 11.80 -0.28
CA GLY A 105 10.46 11.31 1.07
C GLY A 105 10.27 9.81 1.29
N ALA A 106 9.96 9.03 0.24
CA ALA A 106 9.95 7.57 0.35
C ALA A 106 11.38 7.01 0.24
N HIS A 107 11.62 5.87 0.89
CA HIS A 107 12.89 5.16 0.81
C HIS A 107 12.80 4.01 -0.17
N GLU A 108 13.69 3.98 -1.16
CA GLU A 108 13.80 2.93 -2.18
C GLU A 108 15.07 2.10 -1.97
N PRO A 109 15.04 0.78 -2.11
CA PRO A 109 16.24 -0.06 -2.10
C PRO A 109 17.28 0.40 -3.12
N VAL A 110 18.54 0.51 -2.69
CA VAL A 110 19.68 0.80 -3.59
C VAL A 110 20.07 -0.44 -4.38
N GLY A 111 19.87 -1.63 -3.80
CA GLY A 111 20.21 -2.94 -4.39
C GLY A 111 19.02 -3.90 -4.36
N GLY A 112 19.33 -5.18 -4.24
CA GLY A 112 18.34 -6.26 -4.19
C GLY A 112 17.94 -6.76 -5.59
N ASP A 113 17.46 -8.02 -5.62
CA ASP A 113 17.00 -8.64 -6.85
C ASP A 113 15.67 -8.09 -7.31
N VAL A 114 15.49 -7.95 -8.60
CA VAL A 114 14.19 -7.61 -9.19
C VAL A 114 13.24 -8.78 -8.99
N ILE A 115 12.08 -8.48 -8.41
CA ILE A 115 11.02 -9.46 -8.22
C ILE A 115 10.11 -9.45 -9.44
N ASP A 116 9.94 -10.61 -10.07
CA ASP A 116 8.95 -10.75 -11.15
C ASP A 116 7.54 -10.48 -10.59
N PRO A 117 6.76 -9.56 -11.18
CA PRO A 117 5.39 -9.31 -10.76
C PRO A 117 4.53 -10.58 -10.66
N SER A 118 4.76 -11.56 -11.52
CA SER A 118 4.05 -12.85 -11.52
C SER A 118 4.41 -13.76 -10.33
N ALA A 119 5.51 -13.49 -9.63
CA ALA A 119 5.93 -14.24 -8.44
C ALA A 119 5.37 -13.67 -7.14
N ILE A 120 4.68 -12.52 -7.17
CA ILE A 120 4.18 -11.85 -5.97
C ILE A 120 2.84 -12.47 -5.56
N ASP A 121 2.78 -12.98 -4.33
CA ASP A 121 1.57 -13.56 -3.74
C ASP A 121 0.66 -12.48 -3.14
N VAL A 122 1.26 -11.53 -2.44
CA VAL A 122 0.54 -10.46 -1.73
C VAL A 122 1.14 -9.10 -2.07
N ILE A 123 0.27 -8.12 -2.33
CA ILE A 123 0.66 -6.73 -2.50
C ILE A 123 0.03 -5.89 -1.39
N VAL A 124 0.86 -5.35 -0.52
CA VAL A 124 0.48 -4.33 0.46
C VAL A 124 0.50 -3.00 -0.26
N THR A 125 -0.67 -2.43 -0.53
CA THR A 125 -0.80 -1.20 -1.32
C THR A 125 -0.90 0.04 -0.45
N PRO A 126 -0.14 1.10 -0.72
CA PRO A 126 -0.38 2.39 -0.11
C PRO A 126 -1.67 3.01 -0.67
N ALA A 127 -2.34 3.78 0.17
CA ALA A 127 -3.50 4.55 -0.25
C ALA A 127 -3.58 5.86 0.53
N VAL A 128 -4.02 6.93 -0.13
CA VAL A 128 -4.43 8.15 0.55
C VAL A 128 -5.83 7.98 1.14
N ALA A 129 -6.73 7.33 0.39
CA ALA A 129 -8.08 7.00 0.85
C ALA A 129 -8.51 5.65 0.27
N VAL A 130 -9.32 4.92 1.04
CA VAL A 130 -9.99 3.69 0.62
C VAL A 130 -11.47 3.72 1.01
N ASP A 131 -12.32 3.05 0.25
CA ASP A 131 -13.72 2.82 0.61
C ASP A 131 -13.99 1.32 0.87
N PRO A 132 -15.08 0.96 1.57
CA PRO A 132 -15.38 -0.44 1.89
C PRO A 132 -15.56 -1.37 0.68
N ALA A 133 -15.77 -0.82 -0.53
CA ALA A 133 -15.80 -1.59 -1.78
C ALA A 133 -14.40 -1.86 -2.36
N GLY A 134 -13.33 -1.45 -1.66
CA GLY A 134 -11.95 -1.67 -2.07
C GLY A 134 -11.43 -0.67 -3.11
N ARG A 135 -12.17 0.39 -3.44
CA ARG A 135 -11.64 1.46 -4.29
C ARG A 135 -10.59 2.24 -3.51
N ARG A 136 -9.52 2.61 -4.16
CA ARG A 136 -8.44 3.38 -3.53
C ARG A 136 -8.09 4.63 -4.33
N VAL A 137 -7.76 5.68 -3.62
CA VAL A 137 -7.16 6.89 -4.17
C VAL A 137 -5.72 6.96 -3.66
N GLY A 138 -4.75 6.80 -4.56
CA GLY A 138 -3.33 6.96 -4.25
C GLY A 138 -2.86 8.41 -4.42
N TYR A 139 -1.56 8.65 -4.35
CA TYR A 139 -0.95 9.99 -4.46
C TYR A 139 -1.06 10.64 -5.84
N GLY A 140 -1.33 9.88 -6.89
CA GLY A 140 -1.63 10.43 -8.23
C GLY A 140 -0.59 10.11 -9.29
N GLY A 141 0.51 9.44 -8.97
CA GLY A 141 1.52 9.00 -9.95
C GLY A 141 1.09 7.83 -10.83
N GLY A 142 0.03 7.10 -10.43
CA GLY A 142 -0.50 5.95 -11.18
C GLY A 142 0.42 4.72 -11.20
N PHE A 143 1.47 4.68 -10.39
CA PHE A 143 2.44 3.59 -10.38
C PHE A 143 1.80 2.23 -10.11
N TYR A 144 0.97 2.14 -9.07
CA TYR A 144 0.27 0.90 -8.73
C TYR A 144 -0.78 0.52 -9.77
N ASP A 145 -1.46 1.49 -10.40
CA ASP A 145 -2.47 1.22 -11.43
C ASP A 145 -1.85 0.64 -12.71
N ARG A 146 -0.58 0.98 -13.01
CA ARG A 146 0.20 0.35 -14.08
C ARG A 146 0.87 -0.96 -13.66
N PHE A 147 1.24 -1.09 -12.39
CA PHE A 147 1.93 -2.27 -11.88
C PHE A 147 1.00 -3.46 -11.63
N LEU A 148 -0.13 -3.24 -10.95
CA LEU A 148 -1.04 -4.31 -10.52
C LEU A 148 -1.53 -5.22 -11.66
N PRO A 149 -1.84 -4.72 -12.88
CA PRO A 149 -2.22 -5.59 -14.01
C PRO A 149 -1.11 -6.56 -14.45
N ARG A 150 0.13 -6.34 -14.05
CA ARG A 150 1.28 -7.20 -14.36
C ARG A 150 1.45 -8.34 -13.36
N THR A 151 0.77 -8.28 -12.21
CA THR A 151 0.78 -9.35 -11.21
C THR A 151 -0.19 -10.45 -11.58
N ARG A 152 -0.09 -11.60 -10.91
CA ARG A 152 -1.06 -12.69 -11.09
C ARG A 152 -2.49 -12.22 -10.78
N ALA A 153 -3.46 -12.80 -11.45
CA ALA A 153 -4.87 -12.45 -11.24
C ALA A 153 -5.35 -12.75 -9.80
N ASP A 154 -4.78 -13.79 -9.18
CA ASP A 154 -5.06 -14.24 -7.83
C ASP A 154 -4.14 -13.62 -6.77
N ALA A 155 -3.19 -12.75 -7.15
CA ALA A 155 -2.37 -12.01 -6.20
C ALA A 155 -3.25 -11.18 -5.26
N PHE A 156 -3.07 -11.38 -3.96
CA PHE A 156 -3.91 -10.74 -2.95
C PHE A 156 -3.48 -9.29 -2.72
N ARG A 157 -4.39 -8.36 -2.89
CA ARG A 157 -4.16 -6.92 -2.69
C ARG A 157 -4.78 -6.47 -1.38
N VAL A 158 -3.98 -5.95 -0.47
CA VAL A 158 -4.43 -5.41 0.81
C VAL A 158 -3.98 -3.96 0.97
N ALA A 159 -4.89 -3.07 1.34
CA ALA A 159 -4.55 -1.72 1.73
C ALA A 159 -4.39 -1.64 3.25
N VAL A 160 -3.32 -1.01 3.70
CA VAL A 160 -3.07 -0.72 5.12
C VAL A 160 -3.18 0.77 5.34
N VAL A 161 -4.04 1.19 6.25
CA VAL A 161 -4.45 2.59 6.38
C VAL A 161 -4.78 2.97 7.82
N LEU A 162 -4.65 4.25 8.13
CA LEU A 162 -5.19 4.84 9.36
C LEU A 162 -6.73 4.97 9.23
N PRO A 163 -7.48 5.04 10.35
CA PRO A 163 -8.94 5.19 10.33
C PRO A 163 -9.43 6.38 9.48
N GLU A 164 -8.71 7.49 9.49
CA GLU A 164 -9.04 8.71 8.75
C GLU A 164 -8.99 8.51 7.22
N GLN A 165 -8.29 7.49 6.76
CA GLN A 165 -8.15 7.16 5.34
C GLN A 165 -9.27 6.23 4.84
N LEU A 166 -10.01 5.58 5.76
CA LEU A 166 -11.18 4.78 5.44
C LEU A 166 -12.41 5.71 5.33
N VAL A 167 -12.84 5.98 4.11
CA VAL A 167 -14.01 6.84 3.85
C VAL A 167 -15.24 6.01 3.57
N ARG A 168 -16.39 6.43 4.08
CA ARG A 168 -17.65 5.68 3.93
C ARG A 168 -18.35 5.94 2.60
N GLU A 169 -18.09 7.10 2.00
CA GLU A 169 -18.63 7.45 0.69
C GLU A 169 -17.89 6.72 -0.44
N GLU A 170 -18.59 6.48 -1.53
CA GLU A 170 -18.03 5.87 -2.73
C GLU A 170 -16.92 6.74 -3.32
N LEU A 171 -15.72 6.17 -3.43
CA LEU A 171 -14.57 6.87 -4.02
C LEU A 171 -14.66 6.95 -5.54
N PRO A 172 -14.22 8.08 -6.13
CA PRO A 172 -14.12 8.21 -7.57
C PRO A 172 -13.09 7.22 -8.13
N ALA A 173 -13.53 6.31 -9.01
CA ALA A 173 -12.69 5.31 -9.64
C ALA A 173 -12.80 5.39 -11.16
N GLY A 174 -11.70 5.15 -11.84
CA GLY A 174 -11.62 4.97 -13.29
C GLY A 174 -11.68 3.49 -13.68
N ALA A 175 -11.83 3.22 -14.97
CA ALA A 175 -11.95 1.86 -15.50
C ALA A 175 -10.71 0.98 -15.26
N PHE A 176 -9.54 1.60 -15.05
CA PHE A 176 -8.27 0.90 -14.83
C PHE A 176 -7.83 0.86 -13.37
N ASP A 177 -8.61 1.45 -12.46
CA ASP A 177 -8.30 1.43 -11.03
C ASP A 177 -8.65 0.04 -10.46
N LEU A 178 -7.65 -0.77 -10.16
CA LEU A 178 -7.86 -2.07 -9.53
C LEU A 178 -8.17 -1.89 -8.03
N ARG A 179 -9.22 -2.59 -7.58
CA ARG A 179 -9.64 -2.62 -6.18
C ARG A 179 -8.70 -3.47 -5.35
N VAL A 180 -8.65 -3.20 -4.05
CA VAL A 180 -8.06 -4.10 -3.07
C VAL A 180 -9.08 -5.16 -2.63
N HIS A 181 -8.57 -6.31 -2.16
CA HIS A 181 -9.39 -7.41 -1.66
C HIS A 181 -9.67 -7.29 -0.16
N ALA A 182 -8.80 -6.56 0.54
CA ALA A 182 -9.00 -6.26 1.95
C ALA A 182 -8.42 -4.88 2.31
N ILE A 183 -8.98 -4.32 3.38
CA ILE A 183 -8.51 -3.10 4.02
C ILE A 183 -8.22 -3.46 5.46
N VAL A 184 -7.06 -3.05 5.96
CA VAL A 184 -6.67 -3.26 7.35
C VAL A 184 -6.40 -1.92 8.00
N THR A 185 -7.14 -1.65 9.06
CA THR A 185 -6.93 -0.52 9.97
C THR A 185 -6.40 -1.04 11.31
N PRO A 186 -5.98 -0.19 12.24
CA PRO A 186 -5.62 -0.62 13.59
C PRO A 186 -6.77 -1.36 14.32
N ASP A 187 -8.02 -1.08 13.95
CA ASP A 187 -9.20 -1.55 14.69
C ASP A 187 -9.85 -2.79 14.04
N GLU A 188 -9.82 -2.88 12.71
CA GLU A 188 -10.58 -3.90 11.97
C GLU A 188 -9.93 -4.35 10.66
N VAL A 189 -10.40 -5.49 10.16
CA VAL A 189 -10.14 -6.00 8.81
C VAL A 189 -11.46 -6.01 8.04
N ILE A 190 -11.49 -5.31 6.91
CA ILE A 190 -12.64 -5.27 6.00
C ILE A 190 -12.31 -6.10 4.77
N ARG A 191 -13.07 -7.16 4.52
CA ARG A 191 -13.02 -7.89 3.25
C ARG A 191 -13.87 -7.16 2.23
N CYS A 192 -13.25 -6.74 1.13
CA CYS A 192 -13.94 -6.05 0.07
C CYS A 192 -14.67 -7.08 -0.82
N ALA A 193 -15.92 -6.76 -1.18
CA ALA A 193 -16.64 -7.58 -2.16
C ALA A 193 -15.94 -7.53 -3.53
N PRO A 194 -15.91 -8.64 -4.28
CA PRO A 194 -15.31 -8.72 -5.61
C PRO A 194 -15.96 -7.79 -6.63
#